data_e4709dbd7278fead504fa44777bee363
#
_entry.id   e4709dbd7278fead504fa44777bee363
#
_cell.length_a   1.000
_cell.length_b   1.000
_cell.length_c   1.000
_cell.angle_alpha   90.00
_cell.angle_beta   90.00
_cell.angle_gamma   90.00
#
_symmetry.space_group_name_H-M   'P 1'
#
loop_
_entity.id
_entity.type
_entity.pdbx_description
1 polymer ?
#
loop_
_entity_poly.entity_id
_entity_poly.type
_entity_poly.pdbx_seq_one_letter_code
_entity_poly.pdbx_strand_id
1 'polypeptide(L)'
;VINNYPWQDPTSWLAPRIKEAREKGMWIILAVHEPAITTAWYLDKRDTVLKKLNALKPDLVLAGNQHSYERFHPMSQSEEGALKTVKSASGKYRRGDGTIHIVSGGGGATFKPFADQQKKDKRTAPKDVFDALANRALMNHFITLDISKKKLEGVVWSVCVQDDPHDEWDPRWKAGKKFWKFIPLECDGKPEGVSVYETFRFSRQ
;
A
#
# COMPACT_ATOMS: atom_id res chain seq x y z
N VAL A 1 -6.76 -8.07 11.46
CA VAL A 1 -5.97 -8.68 10.37
C VAL A 1 -6.85 -9.68 9.64
N ILE A 2 -6.81 -9.67 8.33
CA ILE A 2 -7.62 -10.55 7.46
C ILE A 2 -6.65 -11.43 6.67
N ASN A 3 -6.84 -12.75 6.73
CA ASN A 3 -6.16 -13.65 5.82
C ASN A 3 -6.85 -13.59 4.45
N ASN A 4 -6.11 -13.12 3.43
CA ASN A 4 -6.62 -13.01 2.08
C ASN A 4 -5.84 -13.85 1.06
N TYR A 5 -5.18 -14.89 1.54
CA TYR A 5 -4.43 -15.80 0.68
C TYR A 5 -4.65 -17.27 1.09
N PRO A 6 -5.58 -18.00 0.42
CA PRO A 6 -6.53 -17.52 -0.59
C PRO A 6 -7.60 -16.58 0.00
N TRP A 7 -8.18 -15.74 -0.86
CA TRP A 7 -9.20 -14.79 -0.45
C TRP A 7 -10.44 -15.52 0.08
N GLN A 8 -10.84 -15.15 1.30
CA GLN A 8 -12.11 -15.51 1.89
C GLN A 8 -12.84 -14.22 2.26
N ASP A 9 -14.06 -14.04 1.79
CA ASP A 9 -14.84 -12.83 2.04
C ASP A 9 -15.13 -12.65 3.54
N PRO A 10 -14.56 -11.62 4.20
CA PRO A 10 -14.74 -11.41 5.63
C PRO A 10 -15.99 -10.60 5.95
N THR A 11 -16.77 -10.18 4.97
CA THR A 11 -17.82 -9.15 5.12
C THR A 11 -18.86 -9.54 6.16
N SER A 12 -19.29 -10.79 6.19
CA SER A 12 -20.36 -11.25 7.08
C SER A 12 -20.03 -11.10 8.57
N TRP A 13 -18.79 -11.44 8.94
CA TRP A 13 -18.37 -11.35 10.34
C TRP A 13 -17.76 -9.98 10.68
N LEU A 14 -17.23 -9.28 9.72
CA LEU A 14 -16.50 -8.01 9.94
C LEU A 14 -17.43 -6.80 9.94
N ALA A 15 -18.47 -6.78 9.09
CA ALA A 15 -19.38 -5.65 8.98
C ALA A 15 -20.05 -5.24 10.30
N PRO A 16 -20.62 -6.17 11.10
CA PRO A 16 -21.22 -5.79 12.38
C PRO A 16 -20.21 -5.23 13.37
N ARG A 17 -18.97 -5.73 13.38
CA ARG A 17 -17.89 -5.24 14.25
C ARG A 17 -17.44 -3.84 13.85
N ILE A 18 -17.34 -3.56 12.54
CA ILE A 18 -17.02 -2.23 12.04
C ILE A 18 -18.13 -1.25 12.40
N LYS A 19 -19.40 -1.65 12.27
CA LYS A 19 -20.54 -0.81 12.66
C LYS A 19 -20.44 -0.42 14.14
N GLU A 20 -20.29 -1.38 15.04
CA GLU A 20 -20.11 -1.12 16.47
C GLU A 20 -18.91 -0.19 16.76
N ALA A 21 -17.78 -0.45 16.13
CA ALA A 21 -16.59 0.38 16.30
C ALA A 21 -16.82 1.84 15.79
N ARG A 22 -17.57 2.00 14.70
CA ARG A 22 -17.96 3.33 14.19
C ARG A 22 -18.86 4.09 15.15
N GLU A 23 -19.84 3.41 15.76
CA GLU A 23 -20.73 4.00 16.76
C GLU A 23 -19.95 4.49 17.99
N LYS A 24 -18.90 3.77 18.38
CA LYS A 24 -17.94 4.17 19.42
C LYS A 24 -16.94 5.25 18.94
N GLY A 25 -17.04 5.70 17.71
CA GLY A 25 -16.16 6.71 17.15
C GLY A 25 -14.72 6.19 16.91
N MET A 26 -14.48 4.90 16.77
CA MET A 26 -13.14 4.34 16.54
C MET A 26 -12.69 4.53 15.08
N TRP A 27 -11.38 4.63 14.86
CA TRP A 27 -10.78 4.47 13.55
C TRP A 27 -10.79 3.01 13.14
N ILE A 28 -11.00 2.74 11.85
CA ILE A 28 -11.04 1.38 11.30
C ILE A 28 -9.83 1.16 10.41
N ILE A 29 -8.93 0.31 10.87
CA ILE A 29 -7.73 -0.09 10.14
C ILE A 29 -7.83 -1.58 9.85
N LEU A 30 -7.76 -1.96 8.58
CA LEU A 30 -7.71 -3.35 8.16
C LEU A 30 -6.29 -3.68 7.71
N ALA A 31 -5.80 -4.85 8.07
CA ALA A 31 -4.53 -5.37 7.57
C ALA A 31 -4.79 -6.66 6.78
N VAL A 32 -4.22 -6.73 5.59
CA VAL A 32 -4.30 -7.88 4.67
C VAL A 32 -2.89 -8.24 4.20
N HIS A 33 -2.66 -9.48 3.79
CA HIS A 33 -1.36 -9.85 3.24
C HIS A 33 -1.19 -9.32 1.82
N GLU A 34 -2.10 -9.68 0.94
CA GLU A 34 -2.01 -9.35 -0.48
C GLU A 34 -2.79 -8.06 -0.80
N PRO A 35 -2.20 -7.09 -1.50
CA PRO A 35 -2.88 -5.83 -1.79
C PRO A 35 -4.11 -6.05 -2.70
N ALA A 36 -5.20 -5.34 -2.36
CA ALA A 36 -6.39 -5.31 -3.21
C ALA A 36 -6.20 -4.42 -4.44
N ILE A 37 -5.26 -3.48 -4.37
CA ILE A 37 -4.86 -2.58 -5.45
C ILE A 37 -3.35 -2.33 -5.36
N THR A 38 -2.66 -2.35 -6.50
CA THR A 38 -1.21 -2.10 -6.61
C THR A 38 -0.84 -1.76 -8.03
N THR A 39 0.21 -0.98 -8.24
CA THR A 39 0.83 -0.76 -9.56
C THR A 39 2.07 -1.62 -9.76
N ALA A 40 2.51 -2.35 -8.75
CA ALA A 40 3.74 -3.13 -8.82
C ALA A 40 3.60 -4.31 -9.78
N TRP A 41 2.66 -5.19 -9.53
CA TRP A 41 2.32 -6.31 -10.39
C TRP A 41 0.80 -6.50 -10.35
N TYR A 42 0.14 -5.75 -11.19
CA TYR A 42 -1.30 -5.66 -11.18
C TYR A 42 -1.98 -6.99 -11.48
N LEU A 43 -2.89 -7.35 -10.59
CA LEU A 43 -3.92 -8.36 -10.80
C LEU A 43 -5.26 -7.68 -10.53
N ASP A 44 -6.19 -7.78 -11.47
CA ASP A 44 -7.49 -7.15 -11.28
C ASP A 44 -8.29 -7.84 -10.17
N LYS A 45 -8.43 -7.15 -9.06
CA LYS A 45 -9.19 -7.58 -7.89
C LYS A 45 -10.31 -6.60 -7.53
N ARG A 46 -10.66 -5.70 -8.46
CA ARG A 46 -11.65 -4.63 -8.21
C ARG A 46 -13.00 -5.19 -7.83
N ASP A 47 -13.49 -6.16 -8.59
CA ASP A 47 -14.83 -6.73 -8.37
C ASP A 47 -14.90 -7.75 -7.25
N THR A 48 -13.76 -8.24 -6.80
CA THR A 48 -13.66 -9.25 -5.75
C THR A 48 -13.22 -8.65 -4.43
N VAL A 49 -11.93 -8.40 -4.28
CA VAL A 49 -11.33 -7.98 -2.99
C VAL A 49 -11.56 -6.51 -2.72
N LEU A 50 -11.26 -5.62 -3.69
CA LEU A 50 -11.30 -4.17 -3.48
C LEU A 50 -12.72 -3.69 -3.21
N LYS A 51 -13.71 -4.16 -3.99
CA LYS A 51 -15.13 -3.83 -3.81
C LYS A 51 -15.62 -4.20 -2.40
N LYS A 52 -15.25 -5.37 -1.92
CA LYS A 52 -15.63 -5.85 -0.58
C LYS A 52 -14.99 -5.03 0.53
N LEU A 53 -13.70 -4.73 0.43
CA LEU A 53 -13.01 -3.90 1.41
C LEU A 53 -13.56 -2.47 1.43
N ASN A 54 -13.77 -1.86 0.25
CA ASN A 54 -14.33 -0.51 0.16
C ASN A 54 -15.79 -0.42 0.65
N ALA A 55 -16.59 -1.47 0.46
CA ALA A 55 -17.96 -1.54 0.99
C ALA A 55 -18.00 -1.50 2.53
N LEU A 56 -16.98 -2.01 3.20
CA LEU A 56 -16.83 -1.92 4.65
C LEU A 56 -16.42 -0.51 5.12
N LYS A 57 -16.02 0.36 4.20
CA LYS A 57 -15.60 1.75 4.43
C LYS A 57 -14.55 1.89 5.55
N PRO A 58 -13.46 1.09 5.58
CA PRO A 58 -12.39 1.33 6.54
C PRO A 58 -11.75 2.70 6.28
N ASP A 59 -11.09 3.26 7.30
CA ASP A 59 -10.31 4.48 7.11
C ASP A 59 -8.99 4.18 6.39
N LEU A 60 -8.38 3.02 6.71
CA LEU A 60 -7.09 2.60 6.18
C LEU A 60 -7.06 1.09 5.95
N VAL A 61 -6.48 0.68 4.81
CA VAL A 61 -6.12 -0.71 4.53
C VAL A 61 -4.61 -0.79 4.35
N LEU A 62 -3.94 -1.61 5.14
CA LEU A 62 -2.52 -1.91 5.06
C LEU A 62 -2.32 -3.27 4.40
N ALA A 63 -1.47 -3.35 3.40
CA ALA A 63 -1.12 -4.58 2.72
C ALA A 63 0.41 -4.75 2.62
N GLY A 64 0.87 -5.99 2.51
CA GLY A 64 2.26 -6.37 2.26
C GLY A 64 2.45 -7.00 0.89
N ASN A 65 3.14 -8.13 0.83
CA ASN A 65 3.37 -9.01 -0.33
C ASN A 65 4.13 -8.38 -1.51
N GLN A 66 3.79 -7.16 -1.93
CA GLN A 66 4.58 -6.43 -2.92
C GLN A 66 5.72 -5.72 -2.21
N HIS A 67 6.96 -5.98 -2.66
CA HIS A 67 8.17 -5.45 -2.05
C HIS A 67 8.42 -3.99 -2.50
N SER A 68 7.46 -3.14 -2.18
CA SER A 68 7.44 -1.73 -2.54
C SER A 68 6.64 -0.94 -1.50
N TYR A 69 6.74 0.36 -1.59
CA TYR A 69 5.81 1.29 -0.98
C TYR A 69 4.87 1.84 -2.05
N GLU A 70 3.56 1.79 -1.80
CA GLU A 70 2.56 2.49 -2.58
C GLU A 70 1.49 3.04 -1.65
N ARG A 71 1.10 4.29 -1.83
CA ARG A 71 -0.07 4.86 -1.17
C ARG A 71 -1.02 5.41 -2.21
N PHE A 72 -2.27 5.03 -2.10
CA PHE A 72 -3.34 5.52 -2.95
C PHE A 72 -4.07 6.66 -2.25
N HIS A 73 -4.63 7.59 -3.02
CA HIS A 73 -5.57 8.58 -2.50
C HIS A 73 -6.77 7.88 -1.87
N PRO A 74 -7.47 8.50 -0.89
CA PRO A 74 -8.73 7.97 -0.40
C PRO A 74 -9.65 7.68 -1.56
N MET A 75 -10.17 6.46 -1.60
CA MET A 75 -11.01 6.01 -2.70
C MET A 75 -12.27 5.32 -2.23
N SER A 76 -13.28 5.42 -3.06
CA SER A 76 -14.47 4.57 -3.07
C SER A 76 -14.62 3.97 -4.46
N GLN A 77 -15.55 3.04 -4.60
CA GLN A 77 -15.83 2.39 -5.87
C GLN A 77 -17.31 2.56 -6.20
N SER A 78 -17.62 2.92 -7.45
CA SER A 78 -19.01 2.94 -7.92
C SER A 78 -19.55 1.52 -8.08
N GLU A 79 -20.85 1.39 -8.31
CA GLU A 79 -21.49 0.09 -8.58
C GLU A 79 -20.92 -0.57 -9.83
N GLU A 80 -20.56 0.23 -10.84
CA GLU A 80 -19.97 -0.19 -12.10
C GLU A 80 -18.45 -0.49 -11.98
N GLY A 81 -17.87 -0.36 -10.78
CA GLY A 81 -16.47 -0.70 -10.53
C GLY A 81 -15.47 0.46 -10.73
N ALA A 82 -15.92 1.65 -11.14
CA ALA A 82 -15.02 2.79 -11.34
C ALA A 82 -14.48 3.34 -10.01
N LEU A 83 -13.20 3.67 -9.99
CA LEU A 83 -12.54 4.27 -8.83
C LEU A 83 -12.90 5.77 -8.74
N LYS A 84 -13.38 6.20 -7.57
CA LYS A 84 -13.59 7.60 -7.22
C LYS A 84 -12.59 7.98 -6.14
N THR A 85 -11.75 8.97 -6.40
CA THR A 85 -10.66 9.36 -5.50
C THR A 85 -10.78 10.81 -5.07
N VAL A 86 -10.38 11.09 -3.82
CA VAL A 86 -10.21 12.45 -3.30
C VAL A 86 -8.72 12.77 -3.27
N LYS A 87 -8.26 13.56 -4.25
CA LYS A 87 -6.84 13.89 -4.39
C LYS A 87 -6.44 15.03 -3.47
N SER A 88 -5.24 14.92 -2.88
CA SER A 88 -4.63 15.96 -2.06
C SER A 88 -3.11 15.92 -2.24
N ALA A 89 -2.54 17.01 -2.73
CA ALA A 89 -1.09 17.15 -2.86
C ALA A 89 -0.37 17.18 -1.49
N SER A 90 -1.06 17.63 -0.44
CA SER A 90 -0.51 17.69 0.93
C SER A 90 -0.72 16.42 1.76
N GLY A 91 -1.36 15.39 1.20
CA GLY A 91 -1.70 14.17 1.94
C GLY A 91 -2.71 14.35 3.07
N LYS A 92 -3.43 15.49 3.11
CA LYS A 92 -4.42 15.80 4.14
C LYS A 92 -5.82 15.52 3.62
N TYR A 93 -6.59 14.76 4.38
CA TYR A 93 -7.91 14.29 4.02
C TYR A 93 -8.87 14.42 5.20
N ARG A 94 -10.17 14.32 4.92
CA ARG A 94 -11.22 14.22 5.93
C ARG A 94 -11.68 12.79 6.09
N ARG A 95 -12.04 12.39 7.28
CA ARG A 95 -12.68 11.10 7.49
C ARG A 95 -13.98 11.04 6.69
N GLY A 96 -14.12 10.02 5.87
CA GLY A 96 -15.25 9.88 4.94
C GLY A 96 -14.91 10.17 3.48
N ASP A 97 -13.74 10.76 3.17
CA ASP A 97 -13.28 10.96 1.79
C ASP A 97 -13.07 9.64 1.04
N GLY A 98 -13.06 8.52 1.73
CA GLY A 98 -12.85 7.19 1.20
C GLY A 98 -11.83 6.40 2.03
N THR A 99 -11.41 5.26 1.51
CA THR A 99 -10.40 4.38 2.12
C THR A 99 -9.02 4.68 1.54
N ILE A 100 -8.01 4.94 2.38
CA ILE A 100 -6.62 4.90 1.95
C ILE A 100 -6.16 3.44 1.87
N HIS A 101 -5.63 3.03 0.73
CA HIS A 101 -4.93 1.76 0.58
C HIS A 101 -3.42 2.02 0.57
N ILE A 102 -2.68 1.26 1.37
CA ILE A 102 -1.22 1.32 1.43
C ILE A 102 -0.64 -0.08 1.23
N VAL A 103 0.29 -0.18 0.31
CA VAL A 103 1.18 -1.33 0.17
C VAL A 103 2.48 -1.00 0.88
N SER A 104 2.86 -1.82 1.85
CA SER A 104 4.05 -1.64 2.68
C SER A 104 4.77 -2.97 2.87
N GLY A 105 5.35 -3.46 1.78
CA GLY A 105 6.10 -4.74 1.77
C GLY A 105 7.62 -4.57 1.71
N GLY A 106 8.13 -3.37 1.84
CA GLY A 106 9.56 -3.04 1.76
C GLY A 106 10.33 -3.14 3.09
N GLY A 107 9.94 -4.03 3.99
CA GLY A 107 10.58 -4.21 5.30
C GLY A 107 11.82 -5.13 5.28
N GLY A 108 12.64 -5.09 4.22
CA GLY A 108 13.88 -5.87 4.13
C GLY A 108 13.84 -7.00 3.08
N ALA A 109 12.77 -7.14 2.32
CA ALA A 109 12.72 -8.08 1.21
C ALA A 109 13.30 -7.46 -0.07
N THR A 110 13.87 -8.31 -0.93
CA THR A 110 14.46 -7.89 -2.21
C THR A 110 13.42 -7.17 -3.08
N PHE A 111 13.82 -6.01 -3.62
CA PHE A 111 12.95 -5.22 -4.48
C PHE A 111 12.83 -5.80 -5.88
N LYS A 112 11.65 -5.58 -6.46
CA LYS A 112 11.36 -5.89 -7.85
C LYS A 112 10.93 -4.59 -8.54
N PRO A 113 11.42 -4.31 -9.77
CA PRO A 113 10.95 -3.15 -10.53
C PRO A 113 9.44 -3.19 -10.69
N PHE A 114 8.79 -2.03 -10.70
CA PHE A 114 7.38 -1.95 -11.06
C PHE A 114 7.15 -2.46 -12.48
N ALA A 115 5.99 -3.07 -12.73
CA ALA A 115 5.70 -3.72 -14.01
C ALA A 115 5.79 -2.74 -15.22
N ASP A 116 5.36 -1.49 -15.03
CA ASP A 116 5.45 -0.43 -16.04
C ASP A 116 6.90 0.02 -16.34
N GLN A 117 7.85 -0.27 -15.45
CA GLN A 117 9.28 -0.03 -15.65
C GLN A 117 9.98 -1.17 -16.40
N GLN A 118 9.27 -2.28 -16.64
CA GLN A 118 9.81 -3.44 -17.32
C GLN A 118 9.26 -3.55 -18.75
N LYS A 119 10.14 -3.61 -19.74
CA LYS A 119 9.73 -3.83 -21.13
C LYS A 119 8.91 -5.13 -21.24
N LYS A 120 7.69 -5.03 -21.78
CA LYS A 120 6.79 -6.17 -22.08
C LYS A 120 6.15 -6.85 -20.85
N ASP A 121 6.12 -6.25 -19.67
CA ASP A 121 5.33 -6.83 -18.59
C ASP A 121 3.84 -6.53 -18.80
N LYS A 122 3.05 -7.61 -18.91
CA LYS A 122 1.60 -7.52 -19.11
C LYS A 122 0.83 -7.20 -17.82
N ARG A 123 1.52 -7.11 -16.69
CA ARG A 123 0.92 -6.83 -15.37
C ARG A 123 0.99 -5.35 -15.00
N THR A 124 1.16 -4.49 -16.00
CA THR A 124 1.03 -3.05 -15.83
C THR A 124 -0.41 -2.69 -15.47
N ALA A 125 -0.58 -1.91 -14.43
CA ALA A 125 -1.90 -1.45 -13.99
C ALA A 125 -2.56 -0.55 -15.04
N PRO A 126 -3.89 -0.54 -15.13
CA PRO A 126 -4.60 0.39 -16.01
C PRO A 126 -4.51 1.83 -15.48
N LYS A 127 -4.82 2.79 -16.37
CA LYS A 127 -4.66 4.22 -16.12
C LYS A 127 -5.38 4.71 -14.86
N ASP A 128 -6.58 4.26 -14.61
CA ASP A 128 -7.38 4.69 -13.45
C ASP A 128 -6.77 4.26 -12.11
N VAL A 129 -6.02 3.16 -12.07
CA VAL A 129 -5.24 2.74 -10.91
C VAL A 129 -4.05 3.68 -10.69
N PHE A 130 -3.35 4.09 -11.77
CA PHE A 130 -2.32 5.11 -11.67
C PHE A 130 -2.88 6.48 -11.28
N ASP A 131 -4.05 6.84 -11.78
CA ASP A 131 -4.73 8.09 -11.41
C ASP A 131 -5.13 8.13 -9.92
N ALA A 132 -5.35 6.96 -9.34
CA ALA A 132 -5.63 6.82 -7.90
C ALA A 132 -4.35 6.78 -7.03
N LEU A 133 -3.20 6.54 -7.62
CA LEU A 133 -1.92 6.49 -6.92
C LEU A 133 -1.52 7.89 -6.43
N ALA A 134 -1.22 8.00 -5.13
CA ALA A 134 -0.73 9.24 -4.54
C ALA A 134 0.81 9.29 -4.52
N ASN A 135 1.44 8.16 -4.16
CA ASN A 135 2.90 8.05 -4.12
C ASN A 135 3.35 6.59 -4.19
N ARG A 136 4.54 6.33 -4.70
CA ARG A 136 5.18 5.02 -4.68
C ARG A 136 6.70 5.12 -4.70
N ALA A 137 7.35 4.13 -4.10
CA ALA A 137 8.80 4.00 -4.12
C ALA A 137 9.25 2.55 -3.96
N LEU A 138 10.43 2.26 -4.50
CA LEU A 138 11.19 1.07 -4.13
C LEU A 138 12.19 1.48 -3.05
N MET A 139 11.90 1.13 -1.80
CA MET A 139 12.73 1.50 -0.66
C MET A 139 12.49 0.57 0.52
N ASN A 140 13.50 0.37 1.34
CA ASN A 140 13.26 -0.15 2.68
C ASN A 140 12.52 0.92 3.50
N HIS A 141 11.47 0.52 4.18
CA HIS A 141 10.64 1.47 4.90
C HIS A 141 9.83 0.82 6.01
N PHE A 142 9.38 1.67 6.91
CA PHE A 142 8.31 1.35 7.86
C PHE A 142 7.36 2.54 8.01
N ILE A 143 6.21 2.31 8.60
CA ILE A 143 5.18 3.33 8.80
C ILE A 143 4.86 3.41 10.28
N THR A 144 4.85 4.63 10.83
CA THR A 144 4.30 4.91 12.15
C THR A 144 2.94 5.56 12.03
N LEU A 145 2.01 5.16 12.90
CA LEU A 145 0.66 5.73 12.96
C LEU A 145 0.45 6.40 14.33
N ASP A 146 0.19 7.69 14.31
CA ASP A 146 -0.31 8.44 15.48
C ASP A 146 -1.84 8.54 15.40
N ILE A 147 -2.53 7.94 16.37
CA ILE A 147 -3.97 7.79 16.34
C ILE A 147 -4.56 8.44 17.59
N SER A 148 -5.38 9.45 17.38
CA SER A 148 -6.14 10.12 18.42
C SER A 148 -7.63 10.15 18.11
N LYS A 149 -8.45 10.66 19.02
CA LYS A 149 -9.88 10.87 18.73
C LYS A 149 -10.11 11.80 17.53
N LYS A 150 -9.22 12.74 17.28
CA LYS A 150 -9.37 13.79 16.25
C LYS A 150 -8.69 13.49 14.93
N LYS A 151 -7.60 12.71 14.93
CA LYS A 151 -6.79 12.45 13.74
C LYS A 151 -6.22 11.04 13.73
N LEU A 152 -6.00 10.52 12.53
CA LEU A 152 -5.12 9.42 12.21
C LEU A 152 -4.04 9.99 11.29
N GLU A 153 -2.80 9.96 11.71
CA GLU A 153 -1.65 10.49 10.99
C GLU A 153 -0.63 9.38 10.77
N GLY A 154 -0.16 9.24 9.54
CA GLY A 154 0.87 8.30 9.16
C GLY A 154 2.14 9.03 8.75
N VAL A 155 3.28 8.53 9.21
CA VAL A 155 4.60 8.93 8.75
C VAL A 155 5.27 7.72 8.13
N VAL A 156 5.68 7.86 6.88
CA VAL A 156 6.43 6.85 6.15
C VAL A 156 7.90 7.18 6.27
N TRP A 157 8.65 6.26 6.85
CA TRP A 157 10.07 6.38 7.07
C TRP A 157 10.82 5.56 6.04
N SER A 158 11.67 6.19 5.27
CA SER A 158 12.61 5.47 4.41
C SER A 158 13.85 5.08 5.20
N VAL A 159 14.34 3.88 4.96
CA VAL A 159 15.58 3.36 5.55
C VAL A 159 16.57 3.16 4.42
N CYS A 160 17.72 3.81 4.49
CA CYS A 160 18.78 3.64 3.54
C CYS A 160 20.01 3.03 4.20
N VAL A 161 20.52 1.96 3.59
CA VAL A 161 21.76 1.26 3.98
C VAL A 161 22.60 1.15 2.72
N GLN A 162 23.83 1.72 2.74
CA GLN A 162 24.69 1.79 1.55
C GLN A 162 25.22 0.41 1.12
N ASP A 163 25.53 -0.43 2.07
CA ASP A 163 26.04 -1.78 1.82
C ASP A 163 24.95 -2.80 2.14
N ASP A 164 23.87 -2.81 1.32
CA ASP A 164 22.85 -3.83 1.47
C ASP A 164 23.39 -5.17 0.93
N PRO A 165 23.75 -6.14 1.79
CA PRO A 165 24.32 -7.42 1.38
C PRO A 165 23.29 -8.35 0.68
N HIS A 166 22.09 -7.87 0.39
CA HIS A 166 21.05 -8.68 -0.24
C HIS A 166 21.47 -9.28 -1.59
N ASP A 167 22.37 -8.63 -2.32
CA ASP A 167 22.91 -9.18 -3.56
C ASP A 167 23.75 -10.44 -3.35
N GLU A 168 24.32 -10.61 -2.17
CA GLU A 168 25.14 -11.79 -1.85
C GLU A 168 24.32 -12.98 -1.34
N TRP A 169 23.13 -12.74 -0.86
CA TRP A 169 22.31 -13.72 -0.13
C TRP A 169 21.39 -14.55 -1.01
N ASP A 170 21.02 -14.09 -2.20
CA ASP A 170 20.16 -14.88 -3.06
C ASP A 170 20.96 -15.92 -3.86
N PRO A 171 20.85 -17.22 -3.50
CA PRO A 171 21.57 -18.28 -4.22
C PRO A 171 21.19 -18.35 -5.69
N ARG A 172 20.05 -17.77 -6.09
CA ARG A 172 19.61 -17.67 -7.49
C ARG A 172 20.45 -16.66 -8.26
N TRP A 173 20.95 -15.61 -7.59
CA TRP A 173 21.87 -14.63 -8.15
C TRP A 173 23.22 -15.27 -8.47
N LYS A 174 23.80 -16.02 -7.54
CA LYS A 174 25.07 -16.75 -7.71
C LYS A 174 25.02 -17.81 -8.80
N ALA A 175 23.83 -18.38 -9.08
CA ALA A 175 23.62 -19.37 -10.14
C ALA A 175 23.46 -18.74 -11.53
N GLY A 176 23.61 -17.44 -11.71
CA GLY A 176 23.42 -16.74 -13.00
C GLY A 176 22.01 -16.76 -13.53
N LYS A 177 21.05 -17.24 -12.77
CA LYS A 177 19.64 -17.24 -13.13
C LYS A 177 19.07 -15.84 -12.89
N LYS A 178 19.04 -15.01 -13.93
CA LYS A 178 18.42 -13.67 -13.93
C LYS A 178 16.88 -13.79 -13.78
N PHE A 179 16.41 -14.19 -12.61
CA PHE A 179 14.98 -14.24 -12.34
C PHE A 179 14.37 -12.86 -12.21
N TRP A 180 15.14 -11.91 -11.66
CA TRP A 180 14.73 -10.53 -11.45
C TRP A 180 15.95 -9.62 -11.69
N LYS A 181 15.71 -8.49 -12.29
CA LYS A 181 16.71 -7.42 -12.32
C LYS A 181 16.53 -6.67 -10.99
N PHE A 182 17.34 -7.01 -10.01
CA PHE A 182 17.38 -6.26 -8.76
C PHE A 182 17.79 -4.82 -9.06
N ILE A 183 17.10 -3.87 -8.43
CA ILE A 183 17.53 -2.49 -8.42
C ILE A 183 18.33 -2.34 -7.14
N PRO A 184 19.65 -2.07 -7.20
CA PRO A 184 20.39 -1.66 -6.02
C PRO A 184 19.70 -0.43 -5.44
N LEU A 185 19.46 -0.43 -4.13
CA LEU A 185 19.02 0.75 -3.43
C LEU A 185 20.20 1.68 -3.25
N GLU A 186 20.46 2.50 -4.25
CA GLU A 186 21.30 3.65 -4.05
C GLU A 186 20.54 4.62 -3.15
N CYS A 187 21.22 5.18 -2.16
CA CYS A 187 20.61 6.18 -1.27
C CYS A 187 20.30 7.51 -1.98
N ASP A 188 20.42 7.57 -3.32
CA ASP A 188 20.15 8.76 -4.16
C ASP A 188 20.80 10.05 -3.59
N GLY A 189 22.03 9.95 -3.08
CA GLY A 189 22.74 11.05 -2.43
C GLY A 189 22.21 11.42 -1.05
N LYS A 190 21.25 10.68 -0.50
CA LYS A 190 20.79 10.85 0.88
C LYS A 190 21.76 10.16 1.85
N PRO A 191 21.92 10.69 3.07
CA PRO A 191 22.73 10.02 4.08
C PRO A 191 22.11 8.67 4.47
N GLU A 192 22.98 7.73 4.85
CA GLU A 192 22.53 6.50 5.50
C GLU A 192 21.65 6.78 6.71
N GLY A 193 20.73 5.87 6.98
CA GLY A 193 19.86 5.92 8.14
C GLY A 193 18.38 6.06 7.80
N VAL A 194 17.67 6.67 8.71
CA VAL A 194 16.21 6.79 8.64
C VAL A 194 15.84 8.24 8.36
N SER A 195 14.98 8.44 7.35
CA SER A 195 14.45 9.77 7.01
C SER A 195 12.96 9.71 6.70
N VAL A 196 12.26 10.84 6.90
CA VAL A 196 10.85 10.94 6.52
C VAL A 196 10.74 10.96 5.00
N TYR A 197 10.00 10.01 4.44
CA TYR A 197 9.68 9.96 3.02
C TYR A 197 8.43 10.78 2.69
N GLU A 198 7.33 10.52 3.42
CA GLU A 198 6.11 11.32 3.32
C GLU A 198 5.25 11.23 4.59
N THR A 199 4.26 12.10 4.66
CA THR A 199 3.22 12.06 5.69
C THR A 199 1.84 12.09 5.06
N PHE A 200 0.87 11.47 5.73
CA PHE A 200 -0.55 11.57 5.36
C PHE A 200 -1.41 11.67 6.62
N ARG A 201 -2.59 12.29 6.49
CA ARG A 201 -3.46 12.49 7.64
C ARG A 201 -4.93 12.47 7.26
N PHE A 202 -5.72 11.72 8.03
CA PHE A 202 -7.15 11.93 8.17
C PHE A 202 -7.46 12.77 9.40
N SER A 203 -8.33 13.76 9.23
CA SER A 203 -8.92 14.53 10.34
C SER A 203 -10.41 14.24 10.43
N ARG A 204 -10.95 14.19 11.65
CA ARG A 204 -12.38 14.31 11.87
C ARG A 204 -12.80 15.77 11.67
N GLN A 205 -14.02 15.96 11.28
CA GLN A 205 -14.66 17.27 11.33
C GLN A 205 -14.84 17.71 12.76
#